data_2062f712b694736fd7e89a4840ff54d5
#
_entry.id   2062f712b694736fd7e89a4840ff54d5
#
_cell.length_a   1.000
_cell.length_b   1.000
_cell.length_c   1.000
_cell.angle_alpha   90.00
_cell.angle_beta   90.00
_cell.angle_gamma   90.00
#
_symmetry.space_group_name_H-M   'P 1'
#
loop_
_entity.id
_entity.type
_entity.pdbx_description
1 polymer ?
#
loop_
_entity_poly.entity_id
_entity_poly.type
_entity_poly.pdbx_seq_one_letter_code
_entity_poly.pdbx_strand_id
1 'polypeptide(L)'
;MRVLILSHTYIVDLNCEKLRLLAQLTPDLEVTVGVPRRWRPGGVQNRLVEPEARNEGNFRVVPLGNLSQNNQGLLCFGPDLVKLLRRFRPHIIQVEQGAKSLAYAQTITLNRLLGLGAKNLFFTWWNLPYTLTFPAARLEAYALNNTHGLITGNQDGADILRQRGYAGPYRVMPQLGVDETRFQPQPQPALAQQLGIPTEAFVVGFVGRFVAEKGLLTLCEALASLRHHPQPWVWLLVGRGELAATLQARAEATGIADRIRWVESVPHADVPRYLNLMHTLVLPSETTHRFKTLTTAGWKEQFGHVLIEAMACGIPVIGSDSGEIPHVIQDAGLIFPEGNPSTLANRLRQLMEQPDQRQTLGEKGYHRVMAKYTNRALAKQLLEFYEELGADKS
;
A
#
# COMPACT_ATOMS: atom_id res chain seq x y z
N MET A 1 21.18 -2.43 17.81
CA MET A 1 21.08 -3.19 16.53
C MET A 1 21.22 -2.24 15.35
N ARG A 2 21.92 -2.62 14.24
CA ARG A 2 22.05 -1.78 13.04
C ARG A 2 21.28 -2.40 11.87
N VAL A 3 20.35 -1.64 11.30
CA VAL A 3 19.47 -2.07 10.20
C VAL A 3 19.74 -1.21 8.97
N LEU A 4 20.04 -1.83 7.84
CA LEU A 4 20.13 -1.18 6.53
C LEU A 4 18.91 -1.57 5.70
N ILE A 5 18.16 -0.59 5.22
CA ILE A 5 17.03 -0.78 4.31
C ILE A 5 17.38 -0.15 2.96
N LEU A 6 17.24 -0.90 1.88
CA LEU A 6 17.49 -0.44 0.51
C LEU A 6 16.17 -0.40 -0.27
N SER A 7 15.73 0.79 -0.66
CA SER A 7 14.45 0.95 -1.38
C SER A 7 14.38 2.26 -2.15
N HIS A 8 13.75 2.22 -3.31
CA HIS A 8 13.37 3.42 -4.06
C HIS A 8 12.13 4.13 -3.49
N THR A 9 11.37 3.49 -2.63
CA THR A 9 10.14 4.05 -2.02
C THR A 9 10.43 5.24 -1.13
N TYR A 10 11.57 5.23 -0.45
CA TYR A 10 11.94 6.24 0.56
C TYR A 10 12.68 7.47 0.00
N ILE A 11 12.68 7.65 -1.33
CA ILE A 11 13.05 8.92 -1.96
C ILE A 11 12.08 10.05 -1.58
N VAL A 12 10.84 9.69 -1.23
CA VAL A 12 9.81 10.59 -0.71
C VAL A 12 9.88 10.58 0.81
N ASP A 13 10.10 11.75 1.41
CA ASP A 13 10.30 11.88 2.85
C ASP A 13 9.14 11.33 3.69
N LEU A 14 7.92 11.61 3.26
CA LEU A 14 6.70 11.15 3.93
C LEU A 14 6.65 9.62 4.11
N ASN A 15 7.25 8.87 3.19
CA ASN A 15 7.30 7.42 3.25
C ASN A 15 8.26 6.89 4.33
N CYS A 16 9.15 7.74 4.86
CA CYS A 16 10.13 7.35 5.87
C CYS A 16 9.56 7.24 7.29
N GLU A 17 8.34 7.69 7.54
CA GLU A 17 7.80 7.85 8.91
C GLU A 17 7.83 6.55 9.72
N LYS A 18 7.41 5.42 9.15
CA LYS A 18 7.53 4.11 9.79
C LYS A 18 8.96 3.82 10.27
N LEU A 19 9.96 4.17 9.46
CA LEU A 19 11.36 3.87 9.75
C LEU A 19 11.98 4.87 10.74
N ARG A 20 11.50 6.12 10.76
CA ARG A 20 11.82 7.07 11.84
C ARG A 20 11.32 6.56 13.18
N LEU A 21 10.05 6.16 13.21
CA LEU A 21 9.45 5.58 14.41
C LEU A 21 10.15 4.28 14.83
N LEU A 22 10.56 3.45 13.88
CA LEU A 22 11.36 2.25 14.15
C LEU A 22 12.68 2.61 14.90
N ALA A 23 13.42 3.61 14.41
CA ALA A 23 14.67 4.04 15.04
C ALA A 23 14.47 4.64 16.44
N GLN A 24 13.26 5.08 16.78
CA GLN A 24 12.91 5.66 18.08
C GLN A 24 12.43 4.61 19.10
N LEU A 25 12.16 3.36 18.68
CA LEU A 25 11.63 2.34 19.60
C LEU A 25 12.62 1.94 20.68
N THR A 26 13.91 1.92 20.35
CA THR A 26 14.98 1.62 21.32
C THR A 26 16.20 2.49 21.05
N PRO A 27 16.93 2.97 22.11
CA PRO A 27 18.09 3.85 21.95
C PRO A 27 19.23 3.23 21.11
N ASP A 28 19.38 1.92 21.15
CA ASP A 28 20.48 1.19 20.49
C ASP A 28 20.15 0.74 19.06
N LEU A 29 18.99 1.16 18.51
CA LEU A 29 18.57 0.82 17.16
C LEU A 29 18.96 1.92 16.18
N GLU A 30 19.94 1.64 15.34
CA GLU A 30 20.31 2.51 14.24
C GLU A 30 19.66 2.04 12.93
N VAL A 31 18.93 2.91 12.26
CA VAL A 31 18.27 2.64 10.98
C VAL A 31 18.88 3.53 9.90
N THR A 32 19.49 2.91 8.90
CA THR A 32 20.00 3.60 7.71
C THR A 32 19.21 3.16 6.48
N VAL A 33 18.71 4.12 5.72
CA VAL A 33 17.96 3.88 4.48
C VAL A 33 18.81 4.30 3.30
N GLY A 34 19.21 3.34 2.46
CA GLY A 34 19.86 3.59 1.20
C GLY A 34 18.82 3.76 0.09
N VAL A 35 18.83 4.91 -0.58
CA VAL A 35 17.92 5.23 -1.66
C VAL A 35 18.69 5.47 -2.96
N PRO A 36 18.11 5.21 -4.16
CA PRO A 36 18.77 5.59 -5.40
C PRO A 36 18.94 7.11 -5.46
N ARG A 37 20.13 7.56 -5.87
CA ARG A 37 20.46 9.01 -6.01
C ARG A 37 19.60 9.69 -7.05
N ARG A 38 19.16 8.94 -8.07
CA ARG A 38 18.32 9.43 -9.17
C ARG A 38 17.24 8.40 -9.47
N TRP A 39 15.97 8.80 -9.31
CA TRP A 39 14.87 7.88 -9.56
C TRP A 39 13.65 8.59 -10.16
N ARG A 40 13.00 7.92 -11.11
CA ARG A 40 11.68 8.33 -11.63
C ARG A 40 10.63 7.39 -11.06
N PRO A 41 9.88 7.79 -10.04
CA PRO A 41 8.72 7.03 -9.60
C PRO A 41 7.71 6.99 -10.75
N GLY A 42 7.22 5.83 -11.13
CA GLY A 42 6.18 5.70 -12.14
C GLY A 42 4.87 6.38 -11.73
N GLY A 43 3.90 6.44 -12.66
CA GLY A 43 2.57 6.98 -12.40
C GLY A 43 2.48 8.50 -12.58
N VAL A 44 1.67 9.16 -11.74
CA VAL A 44 1.30 10.58 -11.88
C VAL A 44 2.49 11.55 -11.77
N GLN A 45 3.52 11.18 -11.01
CA GLN A 45 4.72 12.00 -10.78
C GLN A 45 5.93 11.52 -11.59
N ASN A 46 5.80 11.29 -12.87
CA ASN A 46 6.88 10.78 -13.74
C ASN A 46 8.01 11.82 -13.96
N ARG A 47 8.48 12.46 -12.90
CA ARG A 47 9.65 13.36 -12.92
C ARG A 47 10.82 12.71 -12.19
N LEU A 48 12.05 13.06 -12.60
CA LEU A 48 13.26 12.63 -11.92
C LEU A 48 13.31 13.26 -10.51
N VAL A 49 13.51 12.41 -9.50
CA VAL A 49 13.70 12.82 -8.11
C VAL A 49 15.14 12.53 -7.71
N GLU A 50 15.78 13.50 -7.10
CA GLU A 50 17.11 13.41 -6.50
C GLU A 50 16.97 13.67 -5.00
N PRO A 51 16.88 12.62 -4.16
CA PRO A 51 16.71 12.79 -2.73
C PRO A 51 17.96 13.33 -2.06
N GLU A 52 17.78 14.17 -1.05
CA GLU A 52 18.86 14.67 -0.22
C GLU A 52 19.22 13.67 0.89
N ALA A 53 20.50 13.72 1.32
CA ALA A 53 20.95 12.99 2.47
C ALA A 53 20.37 13.61 3.76
N ARG A 54 19.93 12.77 4.69
CA ARG A 54 19.38 13.20 5.98
C ARG A 54 20.01 12.43 7.13
N ASN A 55 20.19 13.10 8.26
CA ASN A 55 20.73 12.52 9.47
C ASN A 55 19.94 13.05 10.67
N GLU A 56 19.14 12.18 11.25
CA GLU A 56 18.21 12.48 12.35
C GLU A 56 18.56 11.58 13.56
N GLY A 57 19.82 11.62 14.00
CA GLY A 57 20.29 10.77 15.10
C GLY A 57 20.40 9.31 14.68
N ASN A 58 19.54 8.45 15.23
CA ASN A 58 19.51 7.02 14.93
C ASN A 58 18.89 6.68 13.57
N PHE A 59 18.28 7.65 12.89
CA PHE A 59 17.70 7.50 11.57
C PHE A 59 18.49 8.28 10.52
N ARG A 60 18.84 7.63 9.39
CA ARG A 60 19.61 8.26 8.30
C ARG A 60 19.07 7.86 6.94
N VAL A 61 19.07 8.79 5.99
CA VAL A 61 18.81 8.52 4.57
C VAL A 61 20.06 8.84 3.77
N VAL A 62 20.53 7.87 2.98
CA VAL A 62 21.77 7.95 2.21
C VAL A 62 21.48 7.74 0.73
N PRO A 63 21.56 8.77 -0.13
CA PRO A 63 21.49 8.63 -1.57
C PRO A 63 22.71 7.86 -2.12
N LEU A 64 22.46 6.76 -2.81
CA LEU A 64 23.47 5.89 -3.41
C LEU A 64 23.44 6.00 -4.93
N GLY A 65 24.60 6.08 -5.56
CA GLY A 65 24.72 5.99 -7.02
C GLY A 65 24.04 4.73 -7.54
N ASN A 66 23.31 4.84 -8.64
CA ASN A 66 22.51 3.73 -9.18
C ASN A 66 22.52 3.72 -10.72
N LEU A 67 22.39 2.52 -11.31
CA LEU A 67 22.42 2.33 -12.76
C LEU A 67 21.03 2.46 -13.40
N SER A 68 19.99 1.84 -12.84
CA SER A 68 18.62 2.00 -13.32
C SER A 68 17.93 3.16 -12.62
N GLN A 69 17.12 3.95 -13.35
CA GLN A 69 16.41 5.11 -12.82
C GLN A 69 14.88 4.95 -12.73
N ASN A 70 14.33 3.86 -13.27
CA ASN A 70 12.88 3.62 -13.32
C ASN A 70 12.48 2.14 -13.33
N ASN A 71 13.43 1.22 -13.44
CA ASN A 71 13.15 -0.22 -13.43
C ASN A 71 13.65 -0.84 -12.12
N GLN A 72 12.72 -1.24 -11.27
CA GLN A 72 13.01 -1.82 -9.96
C GLN A 72 13.78 -3.14 -10.05
N GLY A 73 13.48 -4.00 -11.04
CA GLY A 73 14.15 -5.28 -11.22
C GLY A 73 15.61 -5.14 -11.63
N LEU A 74 15.93 -4.08 -12.37
CA LEU A 74 17.28 -3.77 -12.85
C LEU A 74 18.03 -2.76 -11.97
N LEU A 75 17.45 -2.33 -10.87
CA LEU A 75 18.12 -1.43 -9.93
C LEU A 75 19.39 -2.10 -9.39
N CYS A 76 20.54 -1.45 -9.59
CA CYS A 76 21.81 -1.79 -8.99
C CYS A 76 22.43 -0.55 -8.39
N PHE A 77 23.08 -0.70 -7.25
CA PHE A 77 23.79 0.38 -6.58
C PHE A 77 25.28 0.41 -6.96
N GLY A 78 25.85 1.60 -7.00
CA GLY A 78 27.26 1.82 -7.31
C GLY A 78 28.19 1.50 -6.12
N PRO A 79 29.49 1.86 -6.25
CA PRO A 79 30.50 1.62 -5.21
C PRO A 79 30.17 2.26 -3.84
N ASP A 80 29.27 3.25 -3.82
CA ASP A 80 28.82 3.90 -2.59
C ASP A 80 28.15 2.90 -1.63
N LEU A 81 27.46 1.87 -2.16
CA LEU A 81 26.90 0.79 -1.35
C LEU A 81 28.00 -0.01 -0.63
N VAL A 82 29.12 -0.31 -1.29
CA VAL A 82 30.24 -1.02 -0.66
C VAL A 82 30.84 -0.20 0.47
N LYS A 83 31.02 1.12 0.26
CA LYS A 83 31.50 2.03 1.30
C LYS A 83 30.55 2.08 2.50
N LEU A 84 29.24 2.17 2.22
CA LEU A 84 28.21 2.17 3.27
C LEU A 84 28.24 0.87 4.08
N LEU A 85 28.25 -0.29 3.42
CA LEU A 85 28.26 -1.60 4.06
C LEU A 85 29.50 -1.79 4.97
N ARG A 86 30.71 -1.40 4.50
CA ARG A 86 31.95 -1.50 5.27
C ARG A 86 31.93 -0.61 6.51
N ARG A 87 31.40 0.62 6.40
CA ARG A 87 31.37 1.60 7.49
C ARG A 87 30.26 1.29 8.49
N PHE A 88 29.05 1.01 8.01
CA PHE A 88 27.86 0.84 8.86
C PHE A 88 27.82 -0.56 9.51
N ARG A 89 28.32 -1.60 8.82
CA ARG A 89 28.33 -3.01 9.26
C ARG A 89 26.97 -3.44 9.82
N PRO A 90 25.90 -3.48 8.99
CA PRO A 90 24.57 -3.81 9.46
C PRO A 90 24.47 -5.22 10.02
N HIS A 91 23.59 -5.45 10.98
CA HIS A 91 23.16 -6.78 11.43
C HIS A 91 22.01 -7.33 10.58
N ILE A 92 21.17 -6.42 10.09
CA ILE A 92 20.03 -6.70 9.20
C ILE A 92 20.17 -5.90 7.91
N ILE A 93 19.96 -6.54 6.77
CA ILE A 93 19.85 -5.88 5.46
C ILE A 93 18.53 -6.25 4.85
N GLN A 94 17.64 -5.28 4.68
CA GLN A 94 16.32 -5.44 4.03
C GLN A 94 16.32 -4.73 2.68
N VAL A 95 15.98 -5.42 1.61
CA VAL A 95 15.85 -4.86 0.25
C VAL A 95 14.41 -4.93 -0.21
N GLU A 96 13.83 -3.81 -0.61
CA GLU A 96 12.41 -3.74 -0.91
C GLU A 96 12.11 -3.72 -2.43
N GLN A 97 12.69 -4.69 -3.17
CA GLN A 97 12.45 -4.88 -4.61
C GLN A 97 12.11 -6.34 -4.98
N GLY A 98 11.94 -7.23 -3.99
CA GLY A 98 11.61 -8.63 -4.20
C GLY A 98 12.80 -9.52 -4.62
N ALA A 99 12.58 -10.84 -4.60
CA ALA A 99 13.62 -11.85 -4.83
C ALA A 99 14.23 -11.83 -6.24
N LYS A 100 13.50 -11.29 -7.23
CA LYS A 100 13.93 -11.24 -8.64
C LYS A 100 14.82 -10.03 -8.97
N SER A 101 15.10 -9.15 -8.01
CA SER A 101 15.81 -7.90 -8.26
C SER A 101 17.33 -8.07 -8.24
N LEU A 102 18.01 -7.34 -9.12
CA LEU A 102 19.47 -7.28 -9.11
C LEU A 102 20.00 -6.62 -7.84
N ALA A 103 19.32 -5.63 -7.27
CA ALA A 103 19.70 -4.98 -6.01
C ALA A 103 19.77 -5.98 -4.86
N TYR A 104 18.83 -6.92 -4.78
CA TYR A 104 18.84 -7.92 -3.71
C TYR A 104 19.97 -8.91 -3.88
N ALA A 105 20.17 -9.46 -5.09
CA ALA A 105 21.26 -10.36 -5.37
C ALA A 105 22.63 -9.68 -5.16
N GLN A 106 22.80 -8.43 -5.61
CA GLN A 106 23.98 -7.63 -5.34
C GLN A 106 24.27 -7.51 -3.85
N THR A 107 23.25 -7.21 -3.07
CA THR A 107 23.39 -6.99 -1.63
C THR A 107 23.75 -8.26 -0.89
N ILE A 108 23.12 -9.40 -1.21
CA ILE A 108 23.49 -10.73 -0.69
C ILE A 108 24.97 -11.03 -1.01
N THR A 109 25.37 -10.84 -2.25
CA THR A 109 26.74 -11.09 -2.69
C THR A 109 27.75 -10.23 -1.95
N LEU A 110 27.46 -8.94 -1.78
CA LEU A 110 28.33 -8.01 -1.04
C LEU A 110 28.37 -8.36 0.46
N ASN A 111 27.25 -8.71 1.08
CA ASN A 111 27.20 -9.18 2.47
C ASN A 111 28.18 -10.36 2.68
N ARG A 112 28.14 -11.33 1.77
CA ARG A 112 29.02 -12.52 1.80
C ARG A 112 30.48 -12.17 1.55
N LEU A 113 30.80 -11.40 0.50
CA LEU A 113 32.17 -11.02 0.14
C LEU A 113 32.85 -10.15 1.20
N LEU A 114 32.09 -9.31 1.90
CA LEU A 114 32.61 -8.44 2.95
C LEU A 114 32.62 -9.12 4.34
N GLY A 115 32.14 -10.36 4.46
CA GLY A 115 32.09 -11.09 5.73
C GLY A 115 31.28 -10.37 6.81
N LEU A 116 30.14 -9.72 6.44
CA LEU A 116 29.37 -8.93 7.41
C LEU A 116 28.55 -9.81 8.34
N GLY A 117 28.11 -11.00 7.91
CA GLY A 117 27.25 -11.90 8.66
C GLY A 117 25.84 -11.35 8.91
N ALA A 118 25.42 -10.35 8.15
CA ALA A 118 24.11 -9.75 8.28
C ALA A 118 22.99 -10.70 7.83
N LYS A 119 21.83 -10.62 8.47
CA LYS A 119 20.62 -11.32 8.02
C LYS A 119 20.04 -10.60 6.79
N ASN A 120 19.85 -11.32 5.69
CA ASN A 120 19.27 -10.78 4.47
C ASN A 120 17.76 -10.96 4.48
N LEU A 121 17.02 -9.88 4.26
CA LEU A 121 15.57 -9.86 4.11
C LEU A 121 15.19 -9.17 2.80
N PHE A 122 14.01 -9.51 2.28
CA PHE A 122 13.41 -8.69 1.25
C PHE A 122 11.91 -8.47 1.49
N PHE A 123 11.39 -7.39 0.89
CA PHE A 123 9.98 -7.07 0.82
C PHE A 123 9.47 -7.19 -0.62
N THR A 124 8.21 -7.64 -0.80
CA THR A 124 7.53 -7.63 -2.10
C THR A 124 6.03 -7.36 -1.99
N TRP A 125 5.50 -6.64 -3.00
CA TRP A 125 4.06 -6.48 -3.24
C TRP A 125 3.49 -7.54 -4.18
N TRP A 126 4.32 -8.39 -4.76
CA TRP A 126 3.91 -9.30 -5.82
C TRP A 126 2.88 -10.32 -5.32
N ASN A 127 1.70 -10.38 -5.96
CA ASN A 127 0.57 -11.19 -5.54
C ASN A 127 -0.04 -12.04 -6.65
N LEU A 128 0.68 -12.24 -7.76
CA LEU A 128 0.23 -13.09 -8.86
C LEU A 128 1.23 -14.21 -9.14
N PRO A 129 0.78 -15.42 -9.45
CA PRO A 129 1.65 -16.50 -9.94
C PRO A 129 2.45 -16.04 -11.17
N TYR A 130 3.69 -16.47 -11.27
CA TYR A 130 4.57 -16.13 -12.36
C TYR A 130 5.51 -17.27 -12.74
N THR A 131 5.97 -17.24 -13.99
CA THR A 131 6.96 -18.19 -14.50
C THR A 131 8.23 -17.45 -14.86
N LEU A 132 9.36 -18.00 -14.46
CA LEU A 132 10.68 -17.47 -14.78
C LEU A 132 11.47 -18.46 -15.64
N THR A 133 12.17 -17.92 -16.62
CA THR A 133 13.15 -18.63 -17.42
C THR A 133 14.58 -18.24 -16.99
N PHE A 134 15.60 -18.93 -17.51
CA PHE A 134 16.98 -18.51 -17.35
C PHE A 134 17.21 -17.13 -18.00
N PRO A 135 17.95 -16.21 -17.36
CA PRO A 135 18.70 -16.33 -16.10
C PRO A 135 17.90 -15.95 -14.85
N ALA A 136 16.67 -15.39 -14.97
CA ALA A 136 15.89 -14.86 -13.85
C ALA A 136 15.53 -15.94 -12.83
N ALA A 137 15.27 -17.18 -13.27
CA ALA A 137 14.99 -18.29 -12.36
C ALA A 137 16.20 -18.61 -11.46
N ARG A 138 17.41 -18.55 -12.00
CA ARG A 138 18.65 -18.75 -11.21
C ARG A 138 18.88 -17.61 -10.21
N LEU A 139 18.60 -16.38 -10.63
CA LEU A 139 18.70 -15.20 -9.76
C LEU A 139 17.75 -15.31 -8.56
N GLU A 140 16.50 -15.70 -8.81
CA GLU A 140 15.52 -15.88 -7.73
C GLU A 140 15.91 -17.04 -6.81
N ALA A 141 16.31 -18.18 -7.34
CA ALA A 141 16.76 -19.31 -6.53
C ALA A 141 17.96 -18.92 -5.64
N TYR A 142 18.94 -18.18 -6.18
CA TYR A 142 20.05 -17.65 -5.40
C TYR A 142 19.55 -16.72 -4.28
N ALA A 143 18.62 -15.81 -4.60
CA ALA A 143 18.04 -14.91 -3.62
C ALA A 143 17.31 -15.65 -2.51
N LEU A 144 16.39 -16.57 -2.84
CA LEU A 144 15.59 -17.31 -1.86
C LEU A 144 16.46 -18.19 -0.94
N ASN A 145 17.49 -18.85 -1.49
CA ASN A 145 18.41 -19.69 -0.70
C ASN A 145 19.31 -18.90 0.27
N ASN A 146 19.41 -17.58 0.11
CA ASN A 146 20.22 -16.71 0.98
C ASN A 146 19.35 -15.71 1.75
N THR A 147 18.03 -15.92 1.80
CA THR A 147 17.07 -15.11 2.53
C THR A 147 16.83 -15.67 3.91
N HIS A 148 16.96 -14.85 4.94
CA HIS A 148 16.74 -15.22 6.34
C HIS A 148 15.32 -14.82 6.82
N GLY A 149 14.70 -13.83 6.17
CA GLY A 149 13.36 -13.37 6.50
C GLY A 149 12.66 -12.78 5.28
N LEU A 150 11.35 -13.00 5.16
CA LEU A 150 10.51 -12.51 4.07
C LEU A 150 9.42 -11.58 4.63
N ILE A 151 9.23 -10.44 3.99
CA ILE A 151 8.10 -9.56 4.24
C ILE A 151 7.30 -9.44 2.95
N THR A 152 6.00 -9.69 3.01
CA THR A 152 5.09 -9.54 1.87
C THR A 152 3.99 -8.55 2.22
N GLY A 153 3.59 -7.74 1.24
CA GLY A 153 2.48 -6.80 1.41
C GLY A 153 1.09 -7.45 1.43
N ASN A 154 1.02 -8.77 1.14
CA ASN A 154 -0.22 -9.54 1.02
C ASN A 154 0.05 -11.03 1.23
N GLN A 155 -1.01 -11.79 1.56
CA GLN A 155 -0.92 -13.24 1.82
C GLN A 155 -0.56 -14.02 0.55
N ASP A 156 -1.12 -13.67 -0.60
CA ASP A 156 -0.79 -14.32 -1.89
C ASP A 156 0.71 -14.32 -2.18
N GLY A 157 1.38 -13.21 -1.90
CA GLY A 157 2.84 -13.09 -2.10
C GLY A 157 3.62 -14.07 -1.24
N ALA A 158 3.22 -14.26 0.01
CA ALA A 158 3.83 -15.25 0.91
C ALA A 158 3.61 -16.67 0.38
N ASP A 159 2.39 -16.99 -0.02
CA ASP A 159 2.04 -18.34 -0.51
C ASP A 159 2.77 -18.67 -1.82
N ILE A 160 2.85 -17.72 -2.76
CA ILE A 160 3.60 -17.89 -4.00
C ILE A 160 5.09 -18.15 -3.71
N LEU A 161 5.72 -17.39 -2.83
CA LEU A 161 7.15 -17.55 -2.55
C LEU A 161 7.45 -18.85 -1.78
N ARG A 162 6.54 -19.29 -0.92
CA ARG A 162 6.63 -20.60 -0.27
C ARG A 162 6.52 -21.74 -1.27
N GLN A 163 5.59 -21.68 -2.24
CA GLN A 163 5.49 -22.64 -3.34
C GLN A 163 6.74 -22.64 -4.23
N ARG A 164 7.47 -21.53 -4.28
CA ARG A 164 8.75 -21.40 -5.01
C ARG A 164 9.97 -21.81 -4.19
N GLY A 165 9.76 -22.40 -3.00
CA GLY A 165 10.81 -23.04 -2.20
C GLY A 165 11.33 -22.19 -1.03
N TYR A 166 10.73 -21.05 -0.70
CA TYR A 166 11.08 -20.33 0.52
C TYR A 166 10.48 -21.01 1.76
N ALA A 167 11.32 -21.49 2.68
CA ALA A 167 10.91 -22.20 3.89
C ALA A 167 11.18 -21.43 5.20
N GLY A 168 11.78 -20.24 5.11
CA GLY A 168 12.13 -19.43 6.29
C GLY A 168 10.94 -18.68 6.91
N PRO A 169 11.18 -17.93 7.98
CA PRO A 169 10.18 -17.10 8.65
C PRO A 169 9.71 -15.96 7.74
N TYR A 170 8.43 -15.61 7.86
CA TYR A 170 7.85 -14.50 7.07
C TYR A 170 6.84 -13.68 7.87
N ARG A 171 6.58 -12.47 7.39
CA ARG A 171 5.51 -11.58 7.88
C ARG A 171 4.70 -11.04 6.70
N VAL A 172 3.39 -10.97 6.88
CA VAL A 172 2.48 -10.27 5.96
C VAL A 172 2.15 -8.92 6.60
N MET A 173 2.71 -7.86 6.02
CA MET A 173 2.48 -6.49 6.48
C MET A 173 2.74 -5.49 5.35
N PRO A 174 2.00 -4.36 5.28
CA PRO A 174 2.23 -3.37 4.24
C PRO A 174 3.58 -2.66 4.41
N GLN A 175 4.12 -2.18 3.30
CA GLN A 175 5.36 -1.42 3.29
C GLN A 175 5.25 -0.09 4.04
N LEU A 176 4.10 0.58 3.89
CA LEU A 176 3.78 1.87 4.50
C LEU A 176 2.55 1.73 5.38
N GLY A 177 2.53 2.43 6.50
CA GLY A 177 1.39 2.53 7.39
C GLY A 177 0.63 3.84 7.23
N VAL A 178 -0.40 4.00 8.05
CA VAL A 178 -1.15 5.26 8.17
C VAL A 178 -0.50 6.13 9.24
N ASP A 179 -0.46 7.42 8.98
CA ASP A 179 -0.12 8.44 9.97
C ASP A 179 -1.39 8.79 10.77
N GLU A 180 -1.50 8.24 11.97
CA GLU A 180 -2.65 8.41 12.87
C GLU A 180 -2.84 9.85 13.38
N THR A 181 -1.85 10.72 13.20
CA THR A 181 -1.98 12.14 13.54
C THR A 181 -2.69 12.95 12.46
N ARG A 182 -2.66 12.46 11.24
CA ARG A 182 -3.29 13.07 10.06
C ARG A 182 -4.62 12.41 9.72
N PHE A 183 -4.65 11.08 9.70
CA PHE A 183 -5.83 10.29 9.42
C PHE A 183 -6.57 9.98 10.73
N GLN A 184 -7.49 10.85 11.08
CA GLN A 184 -8.29 10.75 12.30
C GLN A 184 -9.70 11.31 12.04
N PRO A 185 -10.70 10.92 12.84
CA PRO A 185 -12.04 11.48 12.76
C PRO A 185 -12.01 13.01 12.96
N GLN A 186 -12.46 13.76 11.95
CA GLN A 186 -12.49 15.21 11.98
C GLN A 186 -13.62 15.76 11.10
N PRO A 187 -14.72 16.32 11.65
CA PRO A 187 -15.81 16.88 10.86
C PRO A 187 -15.35 17.98 9.89
N GLN A 188 -15.89 17.98 8.68
CA GLN A 188 -15.52 18.90 7.59
C GLN A 188 -16.74 19.68 7.03
N PRO A 189 -17.53 20.43 7.85
CA PRO A 189 -18.78 21.06 7.40
C PRO A 189 -18.57 22.12 6.32
N ALA A 190 -17.50 22.92 6.40
CA ALA A 190 -17.17 23.91 5.40
C ALA A 190 -16.84 23.29 4.03
N LEU A 191 -16.10 22.17 4.02
CA LEU A 191 -15.78 21.45 2.79
C LEU A 191 -17.03 20.78 2.20
N ALA A 192 -17.93 20.23 3.04
CA ALA A 192 -19.21 19.68 2.60
C ALA A 192 -20.04 20.75 1.89
N GLN A 193 -20.16 21.93 2.48
CA GLN A 193 -20.87 23.08 1.88
C GLN A 193 -20.23 23.50 0.55
N GLN A 194 -18.90 23.62 0.50
CA GLN A 194 -18.15 23.98 -0.71
C GLN A 194 -18.43 23.01 -1.87
N LEU A 195 -18.57 21.72 -1.57
CA LEU A 195 -18.85 20.67 -2.56
C LEU A 195 -20.35 20.51 -2.86
N GLY A 196 -21.22 21.31 -2.23
CA GLY A 196 -22.67 21.21 -2.41
C GLY A 196 -23.20 19.84 -1.98
N ILE A 197 -22.69 19.28 -0.89
CA ILE A 197 -23.17 18.03 -0.29
C ILE A 197 -24.30 18.39 0.69
N PRO A 198 -25.54 17.92 0.46
CA PRO A 198 -26.64 18.16 1.38
C PRO A 198 -26.37 17.50 2.74
N THR A 199 -26.79 18.15 3.83
CA THR A 199 -26.53 17.69 5.20
C THR A 199 -27.12 16.31 5.49
N GLU A 200 -28.28 16.01 4.90
CA GLU A 200 -29.01 14.75 5.06
C GLU A 200 -28.52 13.62 4.12
N ALA A 201 -27.64 13.95 3.16
CA ALA A 201 -27.22 13.00 2.16
C ALA A 201 -26.23 11.96 2.71
N PHE A 202 -26.48 10.70 2.39
CA PHE A 202 -25.50 9.64 2.62
C PHE A 202 -24.36 9.73 1.59
N VAL A 203 -23.15 9.94 2.03
CA VAL A 203 -21.99 10.12 1.13
C VAL A 203 -21.27 8.80 0.92
N VAL A 204 -21.35 8.28 -0.30
CA VAL A 204 -20.56 7.15 -0.77
C VAL A 204 -19.27 7.67 -1.38
N GLY A 205 -18.12 7.26 -0.87
CA GLY A 205 -16.84 7.79 -1.32
C GLY A 205 -16.00 6.78 -2.09
N PHE A 206 -15.19 7.29 -3.00
CA PHE A 206 -14.06 6.60 -3.62
C PHE A 206 -12.87 7.54 -3.71
N VAL A 207 -11.68 7.05 -3.35
CA VAL A 207 -10.41 7.77 -3.48
C VAL A 207 -9.42 6.89 -4.25
N GLY A 208 -8.91 7.37 -5.38
CA GLY A 208 -7.93 6.60 -6.14
C GLY A 208 -7.87 6.96 -7.62
N ARG A 209 -7.14 6.15 -8.39
CA ARG A 209 -7.06 6.30 -9.84
C ARG A 209 -8.36 5.84 -10.51
N PHE A 210 -8.81 6.58 -11.51
CA PHE A 210 -9.98 6.19 -12.30
C PHE A 210 -9.54 5.31 -13.48
N VAL A 211 -9.31 4.04 -13.17
CA VAL A 211 -8.85 3.00 -14.11
C VAL A 211 -9.73 1.77 -13.98
N ALA A 212 -9.79 0.95 -15.03
CA ALA A 212 -10.74 -0.16 -15.13
C ALA A 212 -10.65 -1.14 -13.95
N GLU A 213 -9.44 -1.48 -13.52
CA GLU A 213 -9.19 -2.42 -12.42
C GLU A 213 -9.65 -1.91 -11.05
N LYS A 214 -10.06 -0.65 -10.94
CA LYS A 214 -10.64 -0.09 -9.71
C LYS A 214 -12.16 -0.25 -9.62
N GLY A 215 -12.81 -0.88 -10.61
CA GLY A 215 -14.21 -1.31 -10.56
C GLY A 215 -15.24 -0.17 -10.45
N LEU A 216 -14.89 1.05 -10.89
CA LEU A 216 -15.77 2.22 -10.76
C LEU A 216 -17.06 2.08 -11.56
N LEU A 217 -17.08 1.31 -12.65
CA LEU A 217 -18.30 1.06 -13.42
C LEU A 217 -19.27 0.16 -12.63
N THR A 218 -18.76 -0.85 -11.92
CA THR A 218 -19.56 -1.68 -11.01
C THR A 218 -20.17 -0.86 -9.88
N LEU A 219 -19.42 0.10 -9.31
CA LEU A 219 -19.96 1.02 -8.31
C LEU A 219 -21.02 1.97 -8.92
N CYS A 220 -20.80 2.47 -10.13
CA CYS A 220 -21.77 3.29 -10.84
C CYS A 220 -23.11 2.54 -11.04
N GLU A 221 -23.07 1.29 -11.48
CA GLU A 221 -24.26 0.45 -11.66
C GLU A 221 -24.97 0.15 -10.34
N ALA A 222 -24.22 -0.14 -9.28
CA ALA A 222 -24.77 -0.32 -7.94
C ALA A 222 -25.52 0.92 -7.47
N LEU A 223 -24.92 2.11 -7.61
CA LEU A 223 -25.53 3.39 -7.24
C LEU A 223 -26.73 3.74 -8.11
N ALA A 224 -26.68 3.44 -9.41
CA ALA A 224 -27.82 3.62 -10.33
C ALA A 224 -29.05 2.82 -9.87
N SER A 225 -28.88 1.61 -9.35
CA SER A 225 -29.97 0.81 -8.82
C SER A 225 -30.59 1.41 -7.55
N LEU A 226 -29.85 2.28 -6.84
CA LEU A 226 -30.29 3.00 -5.63
C LEU A 226 -30.83 4.41 -5.93
N ARG A 227 -31.00 4.80 -7.21
CA ARG A 227 -31.46 6.15 -7.57
C ARG A 227 -32.78 6.58 -6.94
N HIS A 228 -33.67 5.63 -6.64
CA HIS A 228 -34.97 5.86 -6.01
C HIS A 228 -35.01 5.53 -4.51
N HIS A 229 -33.84 5.32 -3.90
CA HIS A 229 -33.76 5.09 -2.44
C HIS A 229 -34.29 6.32 -1.69
N PRO A 230 -35.13 6.15 -0.63
CA PRO A 230 -35.75 7.29 0.07
C PRO A 230 -34.73 8.20 0.76
N GLN A 231 -33.63 7.66 1.28
CA GLN A 231 -32.55 8.49 1.80
C GLN A 231 -31.75 9.09 0.65
N PRO A 232 -31.59 10.44 0.57
CA PRO A 232 -30.75 11.07 -0.42
C PRO A 232 -29.29 10.63 -0.27
N TRP A 233 -28.60 10.50 -1.38
CA TRP A 233 -27.18 10.13 -1.38
C TRP A 233 -26.38 10.91 -2.42
N VAL A 234 -25.08 11.02 -2.16
CA VAL A 234 -24.09 11.65 -3.02
C VAL A 234 -22.93 10.67 -3.22
N TRP A 235 -22.39 10.63 -4.42
CA TRP A 235 -21.16 9.90 -4.73
C TRP A 235 -19.99 10.88 -4.83
N LEU A 236 -19.07 10.83 -3.86
CA LEU A 236 -17.87 11.64 -3.80
C LEU A 236 -16.70 10.88 -4.46
N LEU A 237 -16.24 11.36 -5.60
CA LEU A 237 -15.13 10.82 -6.36
C LEU A 237 -13.89 11.70 -6.21
N VAL A 238 -12.85 11.19 -5.58
CA VAL A 238 -11.57 11.89 -5.40
C VAL A 238 -10.49 11.19 -6.20
N GLY A 239 -9.99 11.83 -7.25
CA GLY A 239 -8.95 11.26 -8.09
C GLY A 239 -9.08 11.63 -9.56
N ARG A 240 -8.32 10.93 -10.40
CA ARG A 240 -8.31 11.10 -11.85
C ARG A 240 -7.86 9.84 -12.57
N GLY A 241 -8.15 9.74 -13.86
CA GLY A 241 -7.70 8.62 -14.70
C GLY A 241 -8.45 8.56 -16.01
N GLU A 242 -8.05 7.65 -16.87
CA GLU A 242 -8.58 7.47 -18.23
C GLU A 242 -10.07 7.09 -18.25
N LEU A 243 -10.57 6.50 -17.17
CA LEU A 243 -11.98 6.08 -17.08
C LEU A 243 -12.96 7.25 -16.82
N ALA A 244 -12.47 8.46 -16.54
CA ALA A 244 -13.30 9.59 -16.12
C ALA A 244 -14.43 9.91 -17.12
N ALA A 245 -14.12 10.02 -18.42
CA ALA A 245 -15.11 10.31 -19.47
C ALA A 245 -16.14 9.20 -19.62
N THR A 246 -15.71 7.94 -19.58
CA THR A 246 -16.61 6.78 -19.65
C THR A 246 -17.55 6.73 -18.45
N LEU A 247 -17.02 7.03 -17.26
CA LEU A 247 -17.79 7.05 -16.03
C LEU A 247 -18.84 8.17 -16.04
N GLN A 248 -18.46 9.37 -16.52
CA GLN A 248 -19.37 10.48 -16.70
C GLN A 248 -20.54 10.12 -17.63
N ALA A 249 -20.23 9.58 -18.81
CA ALA A 249 -21.25 9.16 -19.79
C ALA A 249 -22.17 8.06 -19.20
N ARG A 250 -21.60 7.12 -18.42
CA ARG A 250 -22.41 6.07 -17.77
C ARG A 250 -23.33 6.64 -16.70
N ALA A 251 -22.86 7.60 -15.91
CA ALA A 251 -23.65 8.27 -14.89
C ALA A 251 -24.82 9.07 -15.50
N GLU A 252 -24.60 9.74 -16.63
CA GLU A 252 -25.64 10.43 -17.40
C GLU A 252 -26.69 9.45 -17.92
N ALA A 253 -26.24 8.37 -18.56
CA ALA A 253 -27.13 7.34 -19.11
C ALA A 253 -27.99 6.64 -18.05
N THR A 254 -27.49 6.54 -16.81
CA THR A 254 -28.20 5.92 -15.69
C THR A 254 -28.98 6.92 -14.82
N GLY A 255 -28.89 8.22 -15.12
CA GLY A 255 -29.65 9.28 -14.44
C GLY A 255 -29.17 9.56 -13.00
N ILE A 256 -27.86 9.45 -12.74
CA ILE A 256 -27.25 9.75 -11.44
C ILE A 256 -26.15 10.82 -11.48
N ALA A 257 -25.93 11.45 -12.64
CA ALA A 257 -24.85 12.42 -12.84
C ALA A 257 -24.94 13.63 -11.88
N ASP A 258 -26.14 14.09 -11.55
CA ASP A 258 -26.41 15.18 -10.62
C ASP A 258 -26.01 14.86 -9.18
N ARG A 259 -25.90 13.60 -8.83
CA ARG A 259 -25.49 13.12 -7.49
C ARG A 259 -23.98 12.95 -7.31
N ILE A 260 -23.19 13.15 -8.36
CA ILE A 260 -21.74 12.98 -8.28
C ILE A 260 -21.07 14.30 -7.92
N ARG A 261 -20.09 14.21 -7.04
CA ARG A 261 -19.15 15.30 -6.73
C ARG A 261 -17.75 14.87 -7.14
N TRP A 262 -17.27 15.48 -8.21
CA TRP A 262 -15.95 15.22 -8.77
C TRP A 262 -14.92 16.12 -8.12
N VAL A 263 -13.89 15.50 -7.55
CA VAL A 263 -12.72 16.20 -7.01
C VAL A 263 -11.49 15.66 -7.72
N GLU A 264 -10.77 16.52 -8.43
CA GLU A 264 -9.50 16.13 -9.02
C GLU A 264 -8.51 15.67 -7.94
N SER A 265 -7.42 15.08 -8.37
CA SER A 265 -6.36 14.61 -7.50
C SER A 265 -5.91 15.70 -6.53
N VAL A 266 -5.99 15.41 -5.24
CA VAL A 266 -5.54 16.29 -4.16
C VAL A 266 -4.20 15.81 -3.60
N PRO A 267 -3.40 16.68 -2.96
CA PRO A 267 -2.24 16.24 -2.19
C PRO A 267 -2.62 15.19 -1.14
N HIS A 268 -1.77 14.20 -0.93
CA HIS A 268 -2.06 13.12 0.04
C HIS A 268 -2.35 13.66 1.46
N ALA A 269 -1.74 14.79 1.83
CA ALA A 269 -1.98 15.45 3.10
C ALA A 269 -3.42 15.96 3.27
N ASP A 270 -4.14 16.21 2.16
CA ASP A 270 -5.53 16.69 2.17
C ASP A 270 -6.55 15.55 2.08
N VAL A 271 -6.13 14.34 1.74
CA VAL A 271 -7.01 13.16 1.59
C VAL A 271 -7.89 12.93 2.84
N PRO A 272 -7.37 13.04 4.08
CA PRO A 272 -8.19 12.86 5.28
C PRO A 272 -9.42 13.77 5.36
N ARG A 273 -9.33 14.99 4.82
CA ARG A 273 -10.46 15.95 4.81
C ARG A 273 -11.63 15.44 3.96
N TYR A 274 -11.33 14.80 2.82
CA TYR A 274 -12.33 14.22 1.94
C TYR A 274 -12.87 12.90 2.47
N LEU A 275 -12.03 12.06 3.07
CA LEU A 275 -12.48 10.83 3.74
C LEU A 275 -13.50 11.16 4.85
N ASN A 276 -13.24 12.18 5.64
CA ASN A 276 -14.13 12.62 6.73
C ASN A 276 -15.48 13.22 6.26
N LEU A 277 -15.71 13.37 4.96
CA LEU A 277 -17.03 13.68 4.39
C LEU A 277 -17.86 12.41 4.13
N MET A 278 -17.24 11.23 4.10
CA MET A 278 -17.86 9.99 3.63
C MET A 278 -18.58 9.28 4.77
N HIS A 279 -19.73 8.72 4.47
CA HIS A 279 -20.44 7.80 5.34
C HIS A 279 -19.97 6.35 5.12
N THR A 280 -19.41 6.07 3.98
CA THR A 280 -18.70 4.82 3.65
C THR A 280 -17.71 5.06 2.52
N LEU A 281 -16.54 4.44 2.60
CA LEU A 281 -15.61 4.32 1.47
C LEU A 281 -15.86 2.99 0.76
N VAL A 282 -15.88 3.01 -0.57
CA VAL A 282 -15.98 1.79 -1.39
C VAL A 282 -14.71 1.60 -2.19
N LEU A 283 -14.09 0.42 -2.08
CA LEU A 283 -12.98 -0.01 -2.93
C LEU A 283 -13.42 -1.24 -3.75
N PRO A 284 -14.03 -1.03 -4.92
CA PRO A 284 -14.65 -2.09 -5.72
C PRO A 284 -13.67 -2.72 -6.72
N SER A 285 -12.38 -2.84 -6.37
CA SER A 285 -11.33 -3.33 -7.26
C SER A 285 -11.70 -4.67 -7.89
N GLU A 286 -11.32 -4.87 -9.16
CA GLU A 286 -11.62 -6.05 -9.94
C GLU A 286 -10.34 -6.67 -10.49
N THR A 287 -10.23 -7.99 -10.39
CA THR A 287 -9.13 -8.74 -10.98
C THR A 287 -9.23 -8.66 -12.51
N THR A 288 -8.12 -8.37 -13.17
CA THR A 288 -8.08 -8.29 -14.63
C THR A 288 -6.90 -9.08 -15.19
N HIS A 289 -7.08 -9.69 -16.36
CA HIS A 289 -6.05 -10.39 -17.10
C HIS A 289 -5.50 -9.60 -18.31
N ARG A 290 -5.90 -8.32 -18.43
CA ARG A 290 -5.49 -7.46 -19.55
C ARG A 290 -4.02 -7.04 -19.49
N PHE A 291 -3.47 -6.89 -18.30
CA PHE A 291 -2.06 -6.52 -18.14
C PHE A 291 -1.15 -7.73 -18.35
N LYS A 292 -0.17 -7.58 -19.23
CA LYS A 292 0.84 -8.60 -19.47
C LYS A 292 2.22 -8.04 -19.16
N THR A 293 2.97 -8.78 -18.38
CA THR A 293 4.41 -8.55 -18.16
C THR A 293 5.18 -9.70 -18.80
N LEU A 294 6.50 -9.65 -18.76
CA LEU A 294 7.36 -10.75 -19.26
C LEU A 294 7.15 -12.06 -18.47
N THR A 295 6.60 -12.02 -17.27
CA THR A 295 6.56 -13.14 -16.35
C THR A 295 5.16 -13.53 -15.88
N THR A 296 4.16 -12.67 -16.07
CA THR A 296 2.79 -12.90 -15.63
C THR A 296 1.78 -12.12 -16.43
N ALA A 297 0.52 -12.50 -16.34
CA ALA A 297 -0.62 -11.75 -16.87
C ALA A 297 -1.62 -11.50 -15.75
N GLY A 298 -2.14 -10.27 -15.70
CA GLY A 298 -3.18 -9.88 -14.78
C GLY A 298 -2.76 -8.81 -13.77
N TRP A 299 -3.76 -8.38 -13.04
CA TRP A 299 -3.65 -7.50 -11.88
C TRP A 299 -4.79 -7.84 -10.91
N LYS A 300 -4.51 -7.80 -9.62
CA LYS A 300 -5.50 -7.80 -8.55
C LYS A 300 -5.02 -6.88 -7.42
N GLU A 301 -5.93 -6.45 -6.55
CA GLU A 301 -5.57 -5.52 -5.49
C GLU A 301 -4.48 -6.09 -4.59
N GLN A 302 -3.41 -5.32 -4.42
CA GLN A 302 -2.26 -5.77 -3.64
C GLN A 302 -2.45 -5.55 -2.13
N PHE A 303 -3.22 -4.50 -1.77
CA PHE A 303 -3.50 -4.18 -0.37
C PHE A 303 -4.75 -3.29 -0.21
N GLY A 304 -4.81 -2.17 -0.95
CA GLY A 304 -5.87 -1.18 -0.81
C GLY A 304 -5.61 -0.19 0.34
N HIS A 305 -4.51 0.57 0.30
CA HIS A 305 -4.12 1.53 1.36
C HIS A 305 -5.25 2.48 1.77
N VAL A 306 -6.08 2.92 0.81
CA VAL A 306 -7.21 3.80 1.10
C VAL A 306 -8.21 3.21 2.10
N LEU A 307 -8.29 1.87 2.21
CA LEU A 307 -9.13 1.22 3.21
C LEU A 307 -8.63 1.52 4.63
N ILE A 308 -7.35 1.37 4.88
CA ILE A 308 -6.79 1.66 6.21
C ILE A 308 -6.78 3.16 6.51
N GLU A 309 -6.67 4.01 5.49
CA GLU A 309 -6.81 5.47 5.61
C GLU A 309 -8.25 5.87 6.02
N ALA A 310 -9.26 5.30 5.38
CA ALA A 310 -10.66 5.52 5.72
C ALA A 310 -11.01 4.98 7.12
N MET A 311 -10.58 3.75 7.42
CA MET A 311 -10.77 3.14 8.74
C MET A 311 -10.07 3.94 9.85
N ALA A 312 -8.91 4.55 9.60
CA ALA A 312 -8.25 5.46 10.54
C ALA A 312 -9.07 6.73 10.83
N CYS A 313 -9.85 7.18 9.84
CA CYS A 313 -10.82 8.26 10.01
C CYS A 313 -12.16 7.80 10.63
N GLY A 314 -12.28 6.54 11.07
CA GLY A 314 -13.52 5.98 11.62
C GLY A 314 -14.60 5.74 10.57
N ILE A 315 -14.26 5.75 9.28
CA ILE A 315 -15.20 5.56 8.18
C ILE A 315 -15.34 4.07 7.86
N PRO A 316 -16.55 3.49 7.91
CA PRO A 316 -16.77 2.11 7.52
C PRO A 316 -16.48 1.91 6.03
N VAL A 317 -15.97 0.74 5.71
CA VAL A 317 -15.52 0.41 4.36
C VAL A 317 -16.32 -0.74 3.74
N ILE A 318 -16.51 -0.67 2.43
CA ILE A 318 -17.02 -1.77 1.60
C ILE A 318 -15.91 -2.11 0.59
N GLY A 319 -15.48 -3.35 0.54
CA GLY A 319 -14.49 -3.82 -0.42
C GLY A 319 -14.98 -4.99 -1.26
N SER A 320 -14.45 -5.13 -2.47
CA SER A 320 -14.60 -6.37 -3.22
C SER A 320 -13.75 -7.48 -2.60
N ASP A 321 -13.94 -8.72 -3.04
CA ASP A 321 -13.10 -9.86 -2.65
C ASP A 321 -11.81 -9.98 -3.48
N SER A 322 -11.41 -8.91 -4.19
CA SER A 322 -10.17 -8.87 -4.97
C SER A 322 -8.92 -8.81 -4.11
N GLY A 323 -8.02 -9.76 -4.30
CA GLY A 323 -6.68 -9.77 -3.69
C GLY A 323 -6.68 -9.69 -2.16
N GLU A 324 -5.96 -8.73 -1.61
CA GLU A 324 -5.77 -8.59 -0.16
C GLU A 324 -6.93 -7.87 0.56
N ILE A 325 -7.90 -7.30 -0.16
CA ILE A 325 -9.01 -6.53 0.42
C ILE A 325 -9.72 -7.27 1.58
N PRO A 326 -10.11 -8.58 1.44
CA PRO A 326 -10.77 -9.29 2.53
C PRO A 326 -9.90 -9.42 3.80
N HIS A 327 -8.58 -9.62 3.64
CA HIS A 327 -7.64 -9.72 4.75
C HIS A 327 -7.41 -8.37 5.46
N VAL A 328 -7.45 -7.27 4.70
CA VAL A 328 -7.35 -5.91 5.26
C VAL A 328 -8.60 -5.58 6.06
N ILE A 329 -9.78 -5.82 5.52
CA ILE A 329 -11.07 -5.46 6.12
C ILE A 329 -11.45 -6.41 7.26
N GLN A 330 -11.44 -7.73 7.02
CA GLN A 330 -11.97 -8.77 7.91
C GLN A 330 -13.40 -8.45 8.39
N ASP A 331 -13.64 -8.42 9.71
CA ASP A 331 -14.95 -8.12 10.34
C ASP A 331 -15.20 -6.62 10.58
N ALA A 332 -14.26 -5.75 10.12
CA ALA A 332 -14.32 -4.30 10.31
C ALA A 332 -14.95 -3.55 9.11
N GLY A 333 -15.62 -4.26 8.22
CA GLY A 333 -16.32 -3.69 7.06
C GLY A 333 -17.15 -4.75 6.34
N LEU A 334 -17.60 -4.43 5.14
CA LEU A 334 -18.43 -5.33 4.34
C LEU A 334 -17.68 -5.76 3.08
N ILE A 335 -17.83 -7.03 2.70
CA ILE A 335 -17.25 -7.61 1.48
C ILE A 335 -18.37 -7.95 0.49
N PHE A 336 -18.07 -7.79 -0.80
CA PHE A 336 -18.93 -8.23 -1.90
C PHE A 336 -18.08 -8.91 -3.00
N PRO A 337 -18.66 -9.82 -3.81
CA PRO A 337 -17.94 -10.43 -4.93
C PRO A 337 -17.57 -9.39 -5.98
N GLU A 338 -16.32 -9.38 -6.44
CA GLU A 338 -15.87 -8.43 -7.49
C GLU A 338 -16.75 -8.50 -8.74
N GLY A 339 -16.98 -7.35 -9.39
CA GLY A 339 -17.82 -7.26 -10.58
C GLY A 339 -19.33 -7.50 -10.34
N ASN A 340 -19.80 -7.52 -9.08
CA ASN A 340 -21.20 -7.77 -8.76
C ASN A 340 -21.91 -6.51 -8.22
N PRO A 341 -22.53 -5.67 -9.09
CA PRO A 341 -23.17 -4.43 -8.69
C PRO A 341 -24.40 -4.66 -7.80
N SER A 342 -25.11 -5.76 -7.96
CA SER A 342 -26.32 -6.06 -7.16
C SER A 342 -25.96 -6.33 -5.70
N THR A 343 -24.92 -7.12 -5.43
CA THR A 343 -24.45 -7.37 -4.07
C THR A 343 -23.87 -6.10 -3.46
N LEU A 344 -23.10 -5.30 -4.22
CA LEU A 344 -22.61 -4.00 -3.77
C LEU A 344 -23.73 -3.05 -3.39
N ALA A 345 -24.81 -2.96 -4.22
CA ALA A 345 -25.98 -2.15 -3.91
C ALA A 345 -26.67 -2.58 -2.60
N ASN A 346 -26.75 -3.90 -2.36
CA ASN A 346 -27.30 -4.41 -1.09
C ASN A 346 -26.42 -4.02 0.12
N ARG A 347 -25.07 -4.05 -0.02
CA ARG A 347 -24.16 -3.59 1.05
C ARG A 347 -24.30 -2.09 1.30
N LEU A 348 -24.43 -1.29 0.26
CA LEU A 348 -24.67 0.15 0.39
C LEU A 348 -26.01 0.43 1.09
N ARG A 349 -27.11 -0.23 0.65
CA ARG A 349 -28.43 -0.12 1.30
C ARG A 349 -28.35 -0.49 2.78
N GLN A 350 -27.68 -1.57 3.11
CA GLN A 350 -27.46 -2.02 4.49
C GLN A 350 -26.86 -0.91 5.36
N LEU A 351 -25.81 -0.20 4.87
CA LEU A 351 -25.20 0.91 5.61
C LEU A 351 -26.07 2.18 5.62
N MET A 352 -26.89 2.41 4.60
CA MET A 352 -27.86 3.50 4.60
C MET A 352 -28.94 3.30 5.66
N GLU A 353 -29.51 2.10 5.74
CA GLU A 353 -30.67 1.77 6.57
C GLU A 353 -30.29 1.41 8.02
N GLN A 354 -29.02 1.10 8.30
CA GLN A 354 -28.56 0.62 9.61
C GLN A 354 -27.45 1.50 10.20
N PRO A 355 -27.78 2.69 10.74
CA PRO A 355 -26.79 3.63 11.29
C PRO A 355 -25.97 3.04 12.44
N ASP A 356 -26.56 2.22 13.30
CA ASP A 356 -25.83 1.58 14.42
C ASP A 356 -24.77 0.60 13.92
N GLN A 357 -25.09 -0.18 12.88
CA GLN A 357 -24.10 -1.06 12.26
C GLN A 357 -22.98 -0.26 11.58
N ARG A 358 -23.33 0.84 10.90
CA ARG A 358 -22.38 1.73 10.29
C ARG A 358 -21.39 2.28 11.32
N GLN A 359 -21.88 2.74 12.47
CA GLN A 359 -21.04 3.20 13.57
C GLN A 359 -20.15 2.06 14.10
N THR A 360 -20.73 0.90 14.40
CA THR A 360 -19.97 -0.27 14.89
C THR A 360 -18.84 -0.68 13.94
N LEU A 361 -19.08 -0.68 12.62
CA LEU A 361 -18.05 -1.01 11.64
C LEU A 361 -16.97 0.06 11.56
N GLY A 362 -17.33 1.34 11.67
CA GLY A 362 -16.36 2.44 11.75
C GLY A 362 -15.43 2.32 12.96
N GLU A 363 -16.00 2.04 14.15
CA GLU A 363 -15.24 1.82 15.38
C GLU A 363 -14.30 0.60 15.27
N LYS A 364 -14.81 -0.53 14.79
CA LYS A 364 -13.99 -1.73 14.54
C LYS A 364 -12.84 -1.44 13.59
N GLY A 365 -13.11 -0.70 12.48
CA GLY A 365 -12.12 -0.28 11.51
C GLY A 365 -11.03 0.56 12.16
N TYR A 366 -11.41 1.57 12.90
CA TYR A 366 -10.49 2.43 13.63
C TYR A 366 -9.57 1.63 14.56
N HIS A 367 -10.15 0.81 15.46
CA HIS A 367 -9.36 -0.01 16.37
C HIS A 367 -8.43 -0.98 15.67
N ARG A 368 -8.88 -1.58 14.56
CA ARG A 368 -8.05 -2.47 13.76
C ARG A 368 -6.84 -1.75 13.17
N VAL A 369 -7.02 -0.55 12.62
CA VAL A 369 -5.92 0.24 12.06
C VAL A 369 -4.95 0.67 13.16
N MET A 370 -5.44 1.19 14.28
CA MET A 370 -4.60 1.60 15.41
C MET A 370 -3.73 0.45 15.93
N ALA A 371 -4.28 -0.76 15.96
CA ALA A 371 -3.56 -1.94 16.43
C ALA A 371 -2.55 -2.51 15.42
N LYS A 372 -2.81 -2.37 14.10
CA LYS A 372 -2.07 -3.16 13.08
C LYS A 372 -1.40 -2.35 11.98
N TYR A 373 -1.97 -1.19 11.58
CA TYR A 373 -1.62 -0.54 10.32
C TYR A 373 -1.13 0.89 10.45
N THR A 374 -1.02 1.46 11.65
CA THR A 374 -0.32 2.74 11.83
C THR A 374 1.18 2.57 11.58
N ASN A 375 1.87 3.64 11.22
CA ASN A 375 3.33 3.61 11.08
C ASN A 375 4.01 3.10 12.36
N ARG A 376 3.49 3.49 13.53
CA ARG A 376 3.98 3.02 14.84
C ARG A 376 3.74 1.52 15.07
N ALA A 377 2.56 1.01 14.73
CA ALA A 377 2.23 -0.41 14.86
C ALA A 377 3.12 -1.27 13.94
N LEU A 378 3.29 -0.82 12.69
CA LEU A 378 4.18 -1.49 11.73
C LEU A 378 5.65 -1.44 12.13
N ALA A 379 6.10 -0.33 12.72
CA ALA A 379 7.48 -0.23 13.25
C ALA A 379 7.73 -1.25 14.36
N LYS A 380 6.77 -1.45 15.27
CA LYS A 380 6.86 -2.47 16.33
C LYS A 380 6.91 -3.88 15.75
N GLN A 381 5.98 -4.23 14.84
CA GLN A 381 5.96 -5.53 14.17
C GLN A 381 7.27 -5.82 13.42
N LEU A 382 7.86 -4.79 12.81
CA LEU A 382 9.12 -4.90 12.09
C LEU A 382 10.29 -5.13 13.04
N LEU A 383 10.32 -4.45 14.20
CA LEU A 383 11.34 -4.67 15.24
C LEU A 383 11.26 -6.09 15.81
N GLU A 384 10.05 -6.55 16.17
CA GLU A 384 9.81 -7.91 16.67
C GLU A 384 10.31 -8.96 15.67
N PHE A 385 10.06 -8.75 14.38
CA PHE A 385 10.55 -9.66 13.35
C PHE A 385 12.07 -9.64 13.20
N TYR A 386 12.72 -8.49 13.34
CA TYR A 386 14.18 -8.39 13.32
C TYR A 386 14.82 -9.07 14.55
N GLU A 387 14.20 -8.95 15.72
CA GLU A 387 14.65 -9.60 16.95
C GLU A 387 14.52 -11.13 16.87
N GLU A 388 13.41 -11.62 16.34
CA GLU A 388 13.20 -13.05 16.07
C GLU A 388 14.30 -13.63 15.17
N LEU A 389 14.67 -12.92 14.09
CA LEU A 389 15.76 -13.34 13.21
C LEU A 389 17.13 -13.26 13.85
N GLY A 390 17.31 -12.43 14.87
CA GLY A 390 18.56 -12.30 15.63
C GLY A 390 18.70 -13.33 16.75
N ALA A 391 17.60 -13.84 17.30
CA ALA A 391 17.60 -14.80 18.42
C ALA A 391 18.12 -16.19 18.05
N ASP A 392 18.12 -16.57 16.78
CA ASP A 392 18.69 -17.83 16.28
C ASP A 392 20.24 -17.94 16.40
N LYS A 393 20.89 -17.05 17.17
CA LYS A 393 22.35 -17.05 17.39
C LYS A 393 22.80 -17.57 18.77
N SER A 394 21.92 -18.27 19.50
CA SER A 394 22.31 -18.93 20.77
C SER A 394 22.44 -20.44 20.61
#